data_52bd25cb7eaa52fda350c7576d4f17fe
#
_entry.id   52bd25cb7eaa52fda350c7576d4f17fe
#
_cell.length_a   1.000
_cell.length_b   1.000
_cell.length_c   1.000
_cell.angle_alpha   90.00
_cell.angle_beta   90.00
_cell.angle_gamma   90.00
#
_symmetry.space_group_name_H-M   'P 1'
#
loop_
_entity.id
_entity.type
_entity.pdbx_description
1 polymer ?
#
loop_
_entity_poly.entity_id
_entity_poly.type
_entity_poly.pdbx_seq_one_letter_code
_entity_poly.pdbx_strand_id
1 'polypeptide(L)'
;SANLRTESINLYEIFINMYLYQLSLLTRRGLKSAYVSQEDTLNVFKGKLLINRHLKENIGHAERFSLAYDEFNLNRPENRLIKSTLLKLQKISTSSNNLKSIRQQLIYFELVNPSWNYASDFDKVQIDRTTKDYEEILAWSKVFLMNKSFSTFSGDNKARALLFPMEKVYESFVSMHIVDIFEREDYSVSTQDTGRYLLKEDNRNIFSLRPDIVIEDENGNTIIMDTKWKRLYNSPQENYGISQGDMYQMYAYSKKYKANEVWVLYPRVNELENRIIEFRDEDTKIHIFFVDVSEIEKS
;
A
#
# COMPACT_ATOMS: atom_id res chain seq x y z
N SER A 1 27.62 2.87 10.94
CA SER A 1 27.18 2.56 9.55
C SER A 1 26.43 1.22 9.45
N ALA A 2 26.73 0.25 10.30
CA ALA A 2 26.03 -1.06 10.32
C ALA A 2 24.56 -0.93 10.77
N ASN A 3 24.28 -0.17 11.83
CA ASN A 3 22.93 0.07 12.33
C ASN A 3 22.01 0.77 11.30
N LEU A 4 22.52 1.76 10.57
CA LEU A 4 21.76 2.43 9.51
C LEU A 4 21.39 1.49 8.34
N ARG A 5 22.24 0.50 8.04
CA ARG A 5 21.95 -0.52 7.02
C ARG A 5 20.86 -1.49 7.46
N THR A 6 20.90 -1.94 8.69
CA THR A 6 19.91 -2.87 9.25
C THR A 6 18.53 -2.20 9.35
N GLU A 7 18.50 -0.93 9.76
CA GLU A 7 17.26 -0.14 9.87
C GLU A 7 16.62 0.17 8.51
N SER A 8 17.43 0.46 7.47
CA SER A 8 16.91 0.70 6.11
C SER A 8 16.35 -0.58 5.47
N ILE A 9 16.94 -1.74 5.78
CA ILE A 9 16.45 -3.05 5.33
C ILE A 9 15.08 -3.33 5.97
N ASN A 10 14.91 -3.02 7.24
CA ASN A 10 13.66 -3.28 7.96
C ASN A 10 12.48 -2.45 7.41
N LEU A 11 12.67 -1.16 7.14
CA LEU A 11 11.67 -0.30 6.53
C LEU A 11 11.27 -0.79 5.12
N TYR A 12 12.23 -1.28 4.36
CA TYR A 12 11.94 -1.78 3.02
C TYR A 12 11.11 -3.06 3.03
N GLU A 13 11.34 -3.94 3.99
CA GLU A 13 10.53 -5.14 4.18
C GLU A 13 9.09 -4.79 4.60
N ILE A 14 8.91 -3.74 5.39
CA ILE A 14 7.57 -3.21 5.71
C ILE A 14 6.84 -2.79 4.42
N PHE A 15 7.52 -2.08 3.51
CA PHE A 15 6.91 -1.67 2.24
C PHE A 15 6.54 -2.86 1.37
N ILE A 16 7.39 -3.88 1.33
CA ILE A 16 7.09 -5.11 0.60
C ILE A 16 5.84 -5.76 1.19
N ASN A 17 5.76 -5.88 2.51
CA ASN A 17 4.60 -6.46 3.18
C ASN A 17 3.31 -5.71 2.84
N MET A 18 3.32 -4.38 2.94
CA MET A 18 2.17 -3.55 2.59
C MET A 18 1.73 -3.72 1.14
N TYR A 19 2.69 -3.75 0.21
CA TYR A 19 2.41 -4.04 -1.21
C TYR A 19 1.75 -5.40 -1.38
N LEU A 20 2.27 -6.43 -0.73
CA LEU A 20 1.76 -7.80 -0.81
C LEU A 20 0.36 -7.91 -0.23
N TYR A 21 0.08 -7.19 0.86
CA TYR A 21 -1.24 -7.13 1.43
C TYR A 21 -2.26 -6.52 0.45
N GLN A 22 -1.99 -5.35 -0.11
CA GLN A 22 -2.84 -4.71 -1.12
C GLN A 22 -3.03 -5.61 -2.34
N LEU A 23 -1.95 -6.26 -2.78
CA LEU A 23 -2.03 -7.20 -3.89
C LEU A 23 -2.93 -8.41 -3.56
N SER A 24 -2.90 -8.90 -2.32
CA SER A 24 -3.74 -10.01 -1.88
C SER A 24 -5.23 -9.70 -1.99
N LEU A 25 -5.63 -8.47 -1.72
CA LEU A 25 -7.02 -8.03 -1.87
C LEU A 25 -7.45 -8.00 -3.35
N LEU A 26 -6.54 -7.57 -4.24
CA LEU A 26 -6.78 -7.58 -5.67
C LEU A 26 -6.93 -9.03 -6.19
N THR A 27 -6.01 -9.91 -5.82
CA THR A 27 -6.00 -11.29 -6.31
C THR A 27 -7.16 -12.13 -5.79
N ARG A 28 -7.66 -11.85 -4.57
CA ARG A 28 -8.89 -12.48 -4.03
C ARG A 28 -10.13 -12.15 -4.88
N ARG A 29 -10.20 -10.96 -5.48
CA ARG A 29 -11.28 -10.54 -6.39
C ARG A 29 -11.11 -11.10 -7.80
N GLY A 30 -9.97 -11.72 -8.09
CA GLY A 30 -9.59 -12.23 -9.39
C GLY A 30 -8.93 -11.17 -10.27
N LEU A 31 -7.93 -11.61 -11.03
CA LEU A 31 -7.25 -10.75 -11.99
C LEU A 31 -8.16 -10.42 -13.15
N LYS A 32 -8.10 -9.19 -13.64
CA LYS A 32 -8.86 -8.75 -14.81
C LYS A 32 -8.17 -9.22 -16.08
N SER A 33 -8.98 -9.69 -17.02
CA SER A 33 -8.57 -10.02 -18.39
C SER A 33 -8.95 -8.89 -19.34
N ALA A 34 -8.26 -8.79 -20.45
CA ALA A 34 -8.60 -7.88 -21.53
C ALA A 34 -8.28 -8.52 -22.88
N TYR A 35 -8.80 -7.93 -23.95
CA TYR A 35 -8.34 -8.26 -25.28
C TYR A 35 -6.93 -7.67 -25.48
N VAL A 36 -5.96 -8.57 -25.67
CA VAL A 36 -4.56 -8.21 -25.88
C VAL A 36 -4.19 -8.59 -27.29
N SER A 37 -3.68 -7.63 -28.05
CA SER A 37 -3.24 -7.88 -29.42
C SER A 37 -2.01 -8.78 -29.42
N GLN A 38 -2.10 -9.88 -30.16
CA GLN A 38 -1.06 -10.88 -30.33
C GLN A 38 -0.65 -10.90 -31.81
N GLU A 39 0.65 -11.05 -32.05
CA GLU A 39 1.19 -11.32 -33.36
C GLU A 39 1.84 -12.70 -33.37
N ASP A 40 1.34 -13.60 -34.17
CA ASP A 40 1.85 -14.97 -34.22
C ASP A 40 1.80 -15.55 -35.63
N THR A 41 2.50 -16.66 -35.84
CA THR A 41 2.43 -17.44 -37.07
C THR A 41 1.67 -18.73 -36.80
N LEU A 42 0.45 -18.81 -37.33
CA LEU A 42 -0.48 -19.91 -37.09
C LEU A 42 -0.82 -20.67 -38.40
N ASN A 43 -1.21 -21.92 -38.24
CA ASN A 43 -1.70 -22.74 -39.38
C ASN A 43 -3.19 -22.52 -39.66
N VAL A 44 -3.88 -21.74 -38.84
CA VAL A 44 -5.29 -21.38 -39.00
C VAL A 44 -5.40 -19.86 -39.08
N PHE A 45 -6.18 -19.36 -40.05
CA PHE A 45 -6.39 -17.96 -40.26
C PHE A 45 -7.27 -17.39 -39.13
N LYS A 46 -6.71 -16.38 -38.37
CA LYS A 46 -7.38 -15.69 -37.27
C LYS A 46 -6.96 -14.23 -37.26
N GLY A 47 -7.91 -13.31 -37.26
CA GLY A 47 -7.63 -11.87 -37.20
C GLY A 47 -7.12 -11.30 -38.52
N LYS A 48 -6.09 -10.46 -38.51
CA LYS A 48 -5.54 -9.71 -39.66
C LYS A 48 -4.20 -10.27 -40.11
N LEU A 49 -4.05 -10.49 -41.42
CA LEU A 49 -2.78 -10.90 -42.02
C LEU A 49 -1.76 -9.77 -41.97
N LEU A 50 -0.59 -10.07 -41.43
CA LEU A 50 0.60 -9.20 -41.44
C LEU A 50 1.38 -9.44 -42.74
N ILE A 51 0.96 -8.82 -43.85
CA ILE A 51 1.46 -9.11 -45.17
C ILE A 51 2.98 -9.03 -45.27
N ASN A 52 3.59 -7.98 -44.75
CA ASN A 52 5.05 -7.77 -44.81
C ASN A 52 5.82 -8.86 -44.07
N ARG A 53 5.30 -9.30 -42.93
CA ARG A 53 5.89 -10.37 -42.14
C ARG A 53 5.65 -11.74 -42.78
N HIS A 54 4.46 -11.96 -43.28
CA HIS A 54 4.08 -13.18 -43.98
C HIS A 54 4.94 -13.44 -45.21
N LEU A 55 5.15 -12.41 -46.05
CA LEU A 55 6.01 -12.50 -47.23
C LEU A 55 7.50 -12.69 -46.91
N LYS A 56 7.95 -12.22 -45.75
CA LYS A 56 9.35 -12.41 -45.28
C LYS A 56 9.61 -13.79 -44.70
N GLU A 57 8.69 -14.28 -43.89
CA GLU A 57 8.91 -15.46 -43.03
C GLU A 57 8.28 -16.74 -43.59
N ASN A 58 7.24 -16.64 -44.46
CA ASN A 58 6.41 -17.77 -44.86
C ASN A 58 6.31 -17.97 -46.40
N ILE A 59 7.22 -17.40 -47.21
CA ILE A 59 7.19 -17.56 -48.69
C ILE A 59 7.18 -19.04 -49.14
N GLY A 60 7.79 -19.95 -48.37
CA GLY A 60 7.84 -21.37 -48.66
C GLY A 60 6.83 -22.22 -47.89
N HIS A 61 5.96 -21.60 -47.10
CA HIS A 61 5.07 -22.31 -46.15
C HIS A 61 3.63 -21.82 -46.32
N ALA A 62 2.95 -22.36 -47.33
CA ALA A 62 1.54 -22.02 -47.63
C ALA A 62 0.55 -22.37 -46.50
N GLU A 63 0.95 -23.24 -45.57
CA GLU A 63 0.17 -23.65 -44.42
C GLU A 63 0.26 -22.72 -43.21
N ARG A 64 1.11 -21.63 -43.28
CA ARG A 64 1.36 -20.73 -42.17
C ARG A 64 0.96 -19.31 -42.51
N PHE A 65 0.33 -18.66 -41.56
CA PHE A 65 -0.10 -17.25 -41.69
C PHE A 65 0.49 -16.41 -40.59
N SER A 66 1.23 -15.34 -40.90
CA SER A 66 1.65 -14.34 -39.90
C SER A 66 0.46 -13.41 -39.63
N LEU A 67 -0.13 -13.47 -38.46
CA LEU A 67 -1.41 -12.86 -38.12
C LEU A 67 -1.27 -11.93 -36.93
N ALA A 68 -2.07 -10.86 -36.93
CA ALA A 68 -2.38 -10.07 -35.73
C ALA A 68 -3.84 -10.34 -35.34
N TYR A 69 -4.06 -10.67 -34.10
CA TYR A 69 -5.38 -10.94 -33.55
C TYR A 69 -5.48 -10.55 -32.08
N ASP A 70 -6.66 -10.24 -31.61
CA ASP A 70 -6.91 -9.95 -30.22
C ASP A 70 -7.32 -11.20 -29.48
N GLU A 71 -6.68 -11.46 -28.35
CA GLU A 71 -6.98 -12.59 -27.47
C GLU A 71 -7.36 -12.10 -26.08
N PHE A 72 -8.49 -12.63 -25.57
CA PHE A 72 -8.94 -12.30 -24.23
C PHE A 72 -8.15 -13.11 -23.21
N ASN A 73 -7.19 -12.48 -22.56
CA ASN A 73 -6.32 -13.15 -21.62
C ASN A 73 -5.86 -12.23 -20.49
N LEU A 74 -5.13 -12.79 -19.53
CA LEU A 74 -4.58 -12.11 -18.38
C LEU A 74 -3.32 -11.28 -18.69
N ASN A 75 -2.73 -11.42 -19.88
CA ASN A 75 -1.43 -10.83 -20.22
C ASN A 75 -1.48 -9.34 -20.57
N ARG A 76 -2.34 -8.60 -19.89
CA ARG A 76 -2.49 -7.15 -20.03
C ARG A 76 -1.35 -6.38 -19.34
N PRO A 77 -1.06 -5.12 -19.74
CA PRO A 77 0.06 -4.33 -19.21
C PRO A 77 0.10 -4.27 -17.68
N GLU A 78 -1.06 -4.09 -17.05
CA GLU A 78 -1.19 -3.97 -15.61
C GLU A 78 -0.69 -5.24 -14.89
N ASN A 79 -1.13 -6.41 -15.35
CA ASN A 79 -0.74 -7.69 -14.76
C ASN A 79 0.75 -7.97 -15.00
N ARG A 80 1.29 -7.61 -16.18
CA ARG A 80 2.72 -7.75 -16.49
C ARG A 80 3.60 -6.90 -15.57
N LEU A 81 3.18 -5.66 -15.28
CA LEU A 81 3.87 -4.77 -14.36
C LEU A 81 3.87 -5.33 -12.95
N ILE A 82 2.73 -5.83 -12.46
CA ILE A 82 2.60 -6.43 -11.14
C ILE A 82 3.50 -7.68 -11.03
N LYS A 83 3.45 -8.58 -12.02
CA LYS A 83 4.35 -9.75 -12.04
C LYS A 83 5.81 -9.35 -12.00
N SER A 84 6.21 -8.36 -12.79
CA SER A 84 7.59 -7.86 -12.80
C SER A 84 7.99 -7.27 -11.46
N THR A 85 7.07 -6.60 -10.77
CA THR A 85 7.30 -6.11 -9.41
C THR A 85 7.55 -7.26 -8.45
N LEU A 86 6.69 -8.28 -8.43
CA LEU A 86 6.87 -9.47 -7.60
C LEU A 86 8.23 -10.15 -7.83
N LEU A 87 8.63 -10.34 -9.10
CA LEU A 87 9.92 -10.92 -9.45
C LEU A 87 11.10 -10.07 -8.99
N LYS A 88 10.98 -8.75 -9.02
CA LYS A 88 11.98 -7.84 -8.48
C LYS A 88 12.04 -7.91 -6.97
N LEU A 89 10.91 -7.88 -6.29
CA LEU A 89 10.82 -7.97 -4.83
C LEU A 89 11.33 -9.32 -4.31
N GLN A 90 11.08 -10.41 -5.02
CA GLN A 90 11.63 -11.74 -4.67
C GLN A 90 13.16 -11.77 -4.61
N LYS A 91 13.84 -10.96 -5.45
CA LYS A 91 15.31 -10.88 -5.47
C LYS A 91 15.89 -9.99 -4.36
N ILE A 92 15.09 -9.10 -3.79
CA ILE A 92 15.58 -8.05 -2.89
C ILE A 92 15.15 -8.31 -1.44
N SER A 93 13.98 -8.93 -1.25
CA SER A 93 13.47 -9.24 0.08
C SER A 93 14.38 -10.24 0.80
N THR A 94 14.61 -9.97 2.07
CA THR A 94 15.33 -10.86 3.01
C THR A 94 14.39 -11.47 4.06
N SER A 95 13.13 -10.99 4.12
CA SER A 95 12.12 -11.52 5.02
C SER A 95 11.57 -12.85 4.51
N SER A 96 11.63 -13.90 5.33
CA SER A 96 11.08 -15.22 5.00
C SER A 96 9.55 -15.17 4.77
N ASN A 97 8.84 -14.35 5.54
CA ASN A 97 7.40 -14.16 5.41
C ASN A 97 7.06 -13.48 4.07
N ASN A 98 7.72 -12.35 3.76
CA ASN A 98 7.52 -11.67 2.49
C ASN A 98 7.84 -12.57 1.30
N LEU A 99 8.93 -13.34 1.36
CA LEU A 99 9.29 -14.29 0.31
C LEU A 99 8.23 -15.39 0.13
N LYS A 100 7.63 -15.87 1.21
CA LYS A 100 6.52 -16.83 1.16
C LYS A 100 5.30 -16.21 0.47
N SER A 101 4.90 -15.02 0.90
CA SER A 101 3.77 -14.29 0.32
C SER A 101 4.00 -13.94 -1.15
N ILE A 102 5.20 -13.51 -1.54
CA ILE A 102 5.55 -13.28 -2.94
C ILE A 102 5.34 -14.54 -3.79
N ARG A 103 5.82 -15.69 -3.31
CA ARG A 103 5.64 -16.98 -4.04
C ARG A 103 4.17 -17.34 -4.19
N GLN A 104 3.36 -17.14 -3.15
CA GLN A 104 1.92 -17.36 -3.20
C GLN A 104 1.24 -16.44 -4.22
N GLN A 105 1.59 -15.16 -4.23
CA GLN A 105 1.05 -14.21 -5.19
C GLN A 105 1.47 -14.53 -6.63
N LEU A 106 2.70 -14.97 -6.87
CA LEU A 106 3.17 -15.33 -8.22
C LEU A 106 2.35 -16.46 -8.88
N ILE A 107 1.70 -17.34 -8.11
CA ILE A 107 0.83 -18.38 -8.63
C ILE A 107 -0.33 -17.77 -9.44
N TYR A 108 -0.93 -16.68 -8.96
CA TYR A 108 -2.02 -16.01 -9.69
C TYR A 108 -1.58 -15.42 -11.04
N PHE A 109 -0.27 -15.14 -11.18
CA PHE A 109 0.32 -14.55 -12.38
C PHE A 109 1.05 -15.57 -13.27
N GLU A 110 0.82 -16.88 -13.11
CA GLU A 110 1.55 -17.91 -13.85
C GLU A 110 1.42 -17.72 -15.36
N LEU A 111 0.20 -17.46 -15.85
CA LEU A 111 -0.11 -17.21 -17.27
C LEU A 111 0.21 -15.81 -17.77
N VAL A 112 0.78 -14.95 -16.93
CA VAL A 112 1.15 -13.57 -17.28
C VAL A 112 2.64 -13.50 -17.57
N ASN A 113 3.04 -12.89 -18.68
CA ASN A 113 4.46 -12.62 -18.95
C ASN A 113 4.98 -11.43 -18.14
N PRO A 114 6.23 -11.41 -17.72
CA PRO A 114 6.80 -10.19 -17.15
C PRO A 114 6.89 -9.09 -18.20
N SER A 115 6.86 -7.84 -17.75
CA SER A 115 7.02 -6.68 -18.64
C SER A 115 8.45 -6.61 -19.18
N TRP A 116 8.59 -6.43 -20.49
CA TRP A 116 9.88 -6.23 -21.16
C TRP A 116 10.34 -4.77 -21.13
N ASN A 117 9.38 -3.84 -21.06
CA ASN A 117 9.64 -2.40 -21.02
C ASN A 117 8.61 -1.75 -20.08
N TYR A 118 9.04 -1.43 -18.88
CA TYR A 118 8.16 -0.87 -17.85
C TYR A 118 7.51 0.45 -18.28
N ALA A 119 8.29 1.36 -18.88
CA ALA A 119 7.78 2.66 -19.32
C ALA A 119 6.66 2.48 -20.35
N SER A 120 6.92 1.67 -21.39
CA SER A 120 5.92 1.38 -22.42
C SER A 120 4.66 0.70 -21.88
N ASP A 121 4.80 -0.20 -20.89
CA ASP A 121 3.63 -0.84 -20.30
C ASP A 121 2.87 0.13 -19.39
N PHE A 122 3.55 1.01 -18.63
CA PHE A 122 2.87 2.05 -17.85
C PHE A 122 2.11 3.04 -18.73
N ASP A 123 2.63 3.39 -19.91
CA ASP A 123 1.96 4.27 -20.87
C ASP A 123 0.70 3.63 -21.49
N LYS A 124 0.63 2.30 -21.52
CA LYS A 124 -0.53 1.52 -22.03
C LYS A 124 -1.58 1.24 -20.97
N VAL A 125 -1.30 1.48 -19.69
CA VAL A 125 -2.24 1.28 -18.61
C VAL A 125 -3.46 2.18 -18.79
N GLN A 126 -4.64 1.58 -18.79
CA GLN A 126 -5.92 2.28 -18.83
C GLN A 126 -6.74 1.92 -17.59
N ILE A 127 -6.89 2.89 -16.71
CA ILE A 127 -7.72 2.75 -15.51
C ILE A 127 -9.12 3.26 -15.84
N ASP A 128 -10.08 2.36 -15.76
CA ASP A 128 -11.49 2.63 -15.90
C ASP A 128 -12.27 2.17 -14.64
N ARG A 129 -13.60 2.21 -14.70
CA ARG A 129 -14.44 1.79 -13.57
C ARG A 129 -14.21 0.33 -13.17
N THR A 130 -13.83 -0.54 -14.11
CA THR A 130 -13.63 -1.98 -13.86
C THR A 130 -12.25 -2.30 -13.34
N THR A 131 -11.28 -1.41 -13.54
CA THR A 131 -9.86 -1.57 -13.19
C THR A 131 -9.38 -0.57 -12.13
N LYS A 132 -10.29 0.18 -11.51
CA LYS A 132 -9.96 1.14 -10.47
C LYS A 132 -9.16 0.52 -9.31
N ASP A 133 -9.44 -0.73 -9.01
CA ASP A 133 -8.74 -1.50 -7.96
C ASP A 133 -7.23 -1.67 -8.23
N TYR A 134 -6.80 -1.48 -9.50
CA TYR A 134 -5.39 -1.56 -9.90
C TYR A 134 -4.62 -0.27 -9.69
N GLU A 135 -5.28 0.86 -9.52
CA GLU A 135 -4.64 2.18 -9.48
C GLU A 135 -3.58 2.27 -8.40
N GLU A 136 -3.93 1.89 -7.18
CA GLU A 136 -3.02 1.93 -6.04
C GLU A 136 -1.86 0.96 -6.21
N ILE A 137 -2.14 -0.29 -6.55
CA ILE A 137 -1.09 -1.31 -6.69
C ILE A 137 -0.11 -0.99 -7.83
N LEU A 138 -0.58 -0.33 -8.90
CA LEU A 138 0.26 0.12 -10.00
C LEU A 138 1.10 1.35 -9.63
N ALA A 139 0.58 2.24 -8.80
CA ALA A 139 1.38 3.34 -8.24
C ALA A 139 2.55 2.79 -7.43
N TRP A 140 2.34 1.78 -6.59
CA TRP A 140 3.39 1.06 -5.89
C TRP A 140 4.36 0.35 -6.84
N SER A 141 3.83 -0.36 -7.82
CA SER A 141 4.64 -1.06 -8.83
C SER A 141 5.57 -0.09 -9.57
N LYS A 142 5.08 1.12 -9.88
CA LYS A 142 5.88 2.16 -10.52
C LYS A 142 7.06 2.59 -9.65
N VAL A 143 6.84 2.77 -8.36
CA VAL A 143 7.92 3.08 -7.40
C VAL A 143 8.96 1.96 -7.38
N PHE A 144 8.54 0.72 -7.24
CA PHE A 144 9.45 -0.41 -7.18
C PHE A 144 10.21 -0.64 -8.50
N LEU A 145 9.57 -0.48 -9.66
CA LEU A 145 10.16 -0.80 -10.96
C LEU A 145 11.03 0.34 -11.52
N MET A 146 10.56 1.59 -11.43
CA MET A 146 11.18 2.73 -12.12
C MET A 146 12.31 3.39 -11.34
N ASN A 147 12.35 3.25 -10.01
CA ASN A 147 13.42 3.85 -9.21
C ASN A 147 14.70 3.03 -9.27
N LYS A 148 15.73 3.60 -9.88
CA LYS A 148 17.02 2.95 -10.15
C LYS A 148 17.88 2.65 -8.93
N SER A 149 17.51 3.08 -7.72
CA SER A 149 18.38 2.85 -6.56
C SER A 149 17.63 2.83 -5.23
N PHE A 150 17.12 1.64 -4.88
CA PHE A 150 16.93 1.31 -3.47
C PHE A 150 18.25 0.93 -2.78
N SER A 151 19.33 0.71 -3.53
CA SER A 151 20.65 0.39 -2.98
C SER A 151 21.39 1.58 -2.37
N THR A 152 20.89 2.81 -2.50
CA THR A 152 21.54 4.02 -1.95
C THR A 152 20.64 4.71 -0.92
N PHE A 153 20.16 3.96 0.07
CA PHE A 153 19.45 4.54 1.21
C PHE A 153 20.36 5.29 2.20
N SER A 154 21.61 5.52 1.86
CA SER A 154 22.60 6.08 2.78
C SER A 154 22.86 7.58 2.61
N GLY A 155 22.14 8.34 1.78
CA GLY A 155 22.54 9.73 1.59
C GLY A 155 21.45 10.79 1.40
N ASP A 156 20.27 10.47 0.91
CA ASP A 156 19.32 11.52 0.51
C ASP A 156 17.85 11.18 0.82
N ASN A 157 17.58 10.95 2.12
CA ASN A 157 16.26 10.53 2.60
C ASN A 157 15.14 11.59 2.43
N LYS A 158 15.48 12.87 2.22
CA LYS A 158 14.49 13.94 2.11
C LYS A 158 13.85 14.04 0.72
N ALA A 159 14.60 13.78 -0.35
CA ALA A 159 14.08 13.92 -1.71
C ALA A 159 13.16 12.77 -2.15
N ARG A 160 13.24 11.60 -1.51
CA ARG A 160 12.47 10.40 -1.87
C ARG A 160 11.22 10.18 -1.03
N ALA A 161 11.18 10.68 0.19
CA ALA A 161 9.97 10.76 1.00
C ALA A 161 8.89 11.64 0.35
N LEU A 162 9.30 12.57 -0.53
CA LEU A 162 8.41 13.45 -1.29
C LEU A 162 7.68 12.76 -2.47
N LEU A 163 8.15 11.58 -2.91
CA LEU A 163 7.56 10.86 -4.06
C LEU A 163 6.49 9.84 -3.65
N PHE A 164 6.39 9.54 -2.37
CA PHE A 164 5.41 8.58 -1.87
C PHE A 164 4.81 9.08 -0.56
N PRO A 165 3.49 9.28 -0.47
CA PRO A 165 2.86 9.72 0.76
C PRO A 165 2.78 8.55 1.76
N MET A 166 3.93 8.20 2.35
CA MET A 166 4.06 7.08 3.28
C MET A 166 3.12 7.17 4.47
N GLU A 167 2.81 8.39 4.89
CA GLU A 167 1.80 8.64 5.91
C GLU A 167 0.45 8.05 5.52
N LYS A 168 -0.03 8.30 4.29
CA LYS A 168 -1.30 7.75 3.80
C LYS A 168 -1.29 6.24 3.62
N VAL A 169 -0.14 5.71 3.22
CA VAL A 169 0.00 4.26 3.03
C VAL A 169 -0.04 3.56 4.37
N TYR A 170 0.71 4.05 5.35
CA TYR A 170 0.71 3.52 6.70
C TYR A 170 -0.67 3.64 7.36
N GLU A 171 -1.32 4.80 7.21
CA GLU A 171 -2.69 5.04 7.65
C GLU A 171 -3.66 4.01 7.05
N SER A 172 -3.65 3.83 5.73
CA SER A 172 -4.52 2.87 5.05
C SER A 172 -4.26 1.44 5.52
N PHE A 173 -3.00 1.06 5.67
CA PHE A 173 -2.60 -0.26 6.14
C PHE A 173 -3.11 -0.54 7.55
N VAL A 174 -2.85 0.38 8.50
CA VAL A 174 -3.28 0.23 9.89
C VAL A 174 -4.81 0.25 9.99
N SER A 175 -5.48 1.17 9.29
CA SER A 175 -6.94 1.29 9.31
C SER A 175 -7.62 0.00 8.87
N MET A 176 -7.13 -0.66 7.83
CA MET A 176 -7.71 -1.91 7.34
C MET A 176 -7.61 -3.03 8.36
N HIS A 177 -6.46 -3.16 9.05
CA HIS A 177 -6.29 -4.19 10.08
C HIS A 177 -7.15 -3.92 11.31
N ILE A 178 -7.24 -2.67 11.73
CA ILE A 178 -8.08 -2.29 12.87
C ILE A 178 -9.56 -2.54 12.54
N VAL A 179 -10.02 -2.17 11.36
CA VAL A 179 -11.40 -2.46 10.91
C VAL A 179 -11.69 -3.96 10.96
N ASP A 180 -10.80 -4.79 10.40
CA ASP A 180 -10.99 -6.25 10.37
C ASP A 180 -11.04 -6.87 11.78
N ILE A 181 -10.28 -6.33 12.74
CA ILE A 181 -10.27 -6.81 14.13
C ILE A 181 -11.57 -6.39 14.84
N PHE A 182 -11.93 -5.12 14.81
CA PHE A 182 -13.01 -4.59 15.64
C PHE A 182 -14.40 -4.84 15.06
N GLU A 183 -14.56 -4.95 13.73
CA GLU A 183 -15.84 -5.35 13.13
C GLU A 183 -16.24 -6.78 13.50
N ARG A 184 -15.28 -7.64 13.83
CA ARG A 184 -15.57 -9.01 14.32
C ARG A 184 -16.07 -9.04 15.76
N GLU A 185 -15.87 -7.98 16.52
CA GLU A 185 -16.20 -7.86 17.95
C GLU A 185 -17.41 -6.94 18.19
N ASP A 186 -18.24 -6.71 17.15
CA ASP A 186 -19.47 -5.88 17.20
C ASP A 186 -19.24 -4.39 17.56
N TYR A 187 -18.04 -3.85 17.28
CA TYR A 187 -17.77 -2.41 17.39
C TYR A 187 -18.16 -1.68 16.10
N SER A 188 -18.62 -0.44 16.25
CA SER A 188 -18.76 0.46 15.10
C SER A 188 -17.43 1.13 14.79
N VAL A 189 -16.87 0.88 13.62
CA VAL A 189 -15.58 1.46 13.19
C VAL A 189 -15.81 2.40 12.02
N SER A 190 -15.36 3.63 12.13
CA SER A 190 -15.31 4.59 11.02
C SER A 190 -13.89 5.05 10.76
N THR A 191 -13.52 5.11 9.48
CA THR A 191 -12.20 5.59 9.03
C THR A 191 -12.33 6.96 8.39
N GLN A 192 -11.34 7.83 8.60
CA GLN A 192 -11.33 9.18 8.05
C GLN A 192 -12.60 9.97 8.40
N ASP A 193 -13.07 9.84 9.65
CA ASP A 193 -14.33 10.49 10.07
C ASP A 193 -14.26 12.00 9.82
N THR A 194 -15.35 12.53 9.30
CA THR A 194 -15.51 13.95 9.01
C THR A 194 -16.87 14.42 9.52
N GLY A 195 -16.95 15.64 9.96
CA GLY A 195 -18.22 16.20 10.45
C GLY A 195 -18.10 16.85 11.80
N ARG A 196 -16.95 16.69 12.47
CA ARG A 196 -16.64 17.44 13.69
C ARG A 196 -15.64 18.55 13.39
N TYR A 197 -15.86 19.69 14.01
CA TYR A 197 -15.09 20.92 13.77
C TYR A 197 -14.63 21.52 15.10
N LEU A 198 -13.42 22.10 15.06
CA LEU A 198 -12.85 22.72 16.25
C LEU A 198 -13.59 24.00 16.63
N LEU A 199 -13.87 24.85 15.63
CA LEU A 199 -14.44 26.18 15.83
C LEU A 199 -15.65 26.41 14.92
N LYS A 200 -16.43 27.45 15.27
CA LYS A 200 -17.54 27.97 14.48
C LYS A 200 -17.40 29.47 14.36
N GLU A 201 -17.54 30.03 13.15
CA GLU A 201 -17.52 31.44 12.84
C GLU A 201 -18.74 31.77 11.94
N ASP A 202 -19.55 32.72 12.29
CA ASP A 202 -20.71 33.19 11.50
C ASP A 202 -21.55 32.05 10.85
N ASN A 203 -21.87 31.02 11.59
CA ASN A 203 -22.53 29.80 11.13
C ASN A 203 -21.70 28.90 10.20
N ARG A 204 -20.43 29.20 9.97
CA ARG A 204 -19.50 28.32 9.25
C ARG A 204 -18.70 27.47 10.24
N ASN A 205 -18.68 26.19 10.02
CA ASN A 205 -17.80 25.30 10.74
C ASN A 205 -16.39 25.42 10.15
N ILE A 206 -15.39 25.68 10.99
CA ILE A 206 -13.99 25.83 10.59
C ILE A 206 -13.09 24.90 11.38
N PHE A 207 -11.95 24.54 10.79
CA PHE A 207 -11.01 23.55 11.30
C PHE A 207 -11.68 22.18 11.50
N SER A 208 -11.92 21.50 10.38
CA SER A 208 -12.42 20.12 10.39
C SER A 208 -11.42 19.20 11.12
N LEU A 209 -11.93 18.42 12.03
CA LEU A 209 -11.22 17.35 12.69
C LEU A 209 -11.38 16.06 11.87
N ARG A 210 -10.30 15.34 11.68
CA ARG A 210 -10.28 14.15 10.84
C ARG A 210 -9.36 13.10 11.44
N PRO A 211 -9.80 12.40 12.50
CA PRO A 211 -9.06 11.26 13.01
C PRO A 211 -9.03 10.13 11.97
N ASP A 212 -7.95 9.36 11.95
CA ASP A 212 -7.80 8.26 11.01
C ASP A 212 -8.83 7.17 11.27
N ILE A 213 -9.07 6.82 12.55
CA ILE A 213 -10.00 5.78 12.95
C ILE A 213 -10.77 6.24 14.20
N VAL A 214 -12.07 6.01 14.19
CA VAL A 214 -12.95 6.18 15.33
C VAL A 214 -13.68 4.88 15.58
N ILE A 215 -13.61 4.37 16.82
CA ILE A 215 -14.24 3.13 17.25
C ILE A 215 -15.25 3.50 18.35
N GLU A 216 -16.47 3.03 18.20
CA GLU A 216 -17.53 3.21 19.20
C GLU A 216 -18.07 1.84 19.64
N ASP A 217 -18.14 1.61 20.95
CA ASP A 217 -18.77 0.43 21.50
C ASP A 217 -20.29 0.59 21.68
N GLU A 218 -21.00 -0.46 22.02
CA GLU A 218 -22.45 -0.45 22.26
C GLU A 218 -22.87 0.47 23.42
N ASN A 219 -21.96 0.82 24.33
CA ASN A 219 -22.23 1.70 25.47
C ASN A 219 -21.95 3.18 25.14
N GLY A 220 -21.50 3.48 23.91
CA GLY A 220 -21.15 4.82 23.48
C GLY A 220 -19.77 5.30 23.94
N ASN A 221 -18.91 4.37 24.42
CA ASN A 221 -17.51 4.71 24.66
C ASN A 221 -16.80 4.88 23.33
N THR A 222 -16.03 5.94 23.21
CA THR A 222 -15.33 6.29 21.99
C THR A 222 -13.81 6.14 22.17
N ILE A 223 -13.19 5.41 21.27
CA ILE A 223 -11.74 5.30 21.13
C ILE A 223 -11.34 5.96 19.81
N ILE A 224 -10.32 6.80 19.85
CA ILE A 224 -9.76 7.42 18.65
C ILE A 224 -8.37 6.84 18.42
N MET A 225 -8.08 6.51 17.16
CA MET A 225 -6.75 6.11 16.75
C MET A 225 -6.27 7.01 15.63
N ASP A 226 -5.03 7.45 15.74
CA ASP A 226 -4.39 8.31 14.75
C ASP A 226 -2.99 7.76 14.44
N THR A 227 -2.70 7.61 13.17
CA THR A 227 -1.44 7.01 12.70
C THR A 227 -0.41 8.08 12.45
N LYS A 228 0.82 7.82 12.83
CA LYS A 228 1.92 8.74 12.61
C LYS A 228 3.12 8.01 12.00
N TRP A 229 3.42 8.31 10.75
CA TRP A 229 4.62 7.79 10.09
C TRP A 229 5.86 8.58 10.54
N LYS A 230 6.24 8.34 11.79
CA LYS A 230 7.42 8.98 12.41
C LYS A 230 8.21 7.93 13.18
N ARG A 231 9.52 8.10 13.22
CA ARG A 231 10.39 7.32 14.09
C ARG A 231 10.47 8.01 15.44
N LEU A 232 10.13 7.28 16.49
CA LEU A 232 10.40 7.71 17.86
C LEU A 232 11.76 7.17 18.32
N TYR A 233 12.37 7.82 19.29
CA TYR A 233 13.68 7.46 19.84
C TYR A 233 13.69 7.58 21.37
N ASN A 234 14.59 6.86 22.02
CA ASN A 234 14.61 6.78 23.47
C ASN A 234 15.35 7.99 24.08
N SER A 235 14.74 9.18 23.98
CA SER A 235 15.22 10.42 24.60
C SER A 235 14.07 11.12 25.33
N PRO A 236 13.93 10.91 26.66
CA PRO A 236 12.91 11.60 27.45
C PRO A 236 12.99 13.11 27.39
N GLN A 237 14.22 13.67 27.28
CA GLN A 237 14.46 15.12 27.22
C GLN A 237 13.87 15.75 25.96
N GLU A 238 13.68 14.98 24.90
CA GLU A 238 13.09 15.40 23.62
C GLU A 238 11.69 14.82 23.42
N ASN A 239 10.99 14.49 24.50
CA ASN A 239 9.65 13.89 24.48
C ASN A 239 9.57 12.65 23.56
N TYR A 240 10.63 11.85 23.50
CA TYR A 240 10.75 10.66 22.65
C TYR A 240 10.60 10.91 21.16
N GLY A 241 10.69 12.15 20.69
CA GLY A 241 10.42 12.56 19.30
C GLY A 241 8.94 12.80 19.00
N ILE A 242 8.08 12.75 20.01
CA ILE A 242 6.66 13.11 19.87
C ILE A 242 6.52 14.61 19.72
N SER A 243 5.87 15.08 18.67
CA SER A 243 5.72 16.51 18.44
C SER A 243 4.60 17.10 19.30
N GLN A 244 4.81 18.34 19.75
CA GLN A 244 3.79 19.08 20.49
C GLN A 244 2.49 19.25 19.66
N GLY A 245 2.61 19.43 18.35
CA GLY A 245 1.46 19.52 17.45
C GLY A 245 0.62 18.25 17.42
N ASP A 246 1.27 17.06 17.45
CA ASP A 246 0.55 15.80 17.53
C ASP A 246 -0.26 15.73 18.83
N MET A 247 0.31 16.15 19.96
CA MET A 247 -0.39 16.15 21.25
C MET A 247 -1.56 17.13 21.29
N TYR A 248 -1.43 18.32 20.70
CA TYR A 248 -2.56 19.24 20.57
C TYR A 248 -3.67 18.67 19.71
N GLN A 249 -3.34 17.96 18.65
CA GLN A 249 -4.30 17.27 17.80
C GLN A 249 -5.05 16.20 18.59
N MET A 250 -4.34 15.36 19.36
CA MET A 250 -4.93 14.33 20.20
C MET A 250 -5.84 14.92 21.26
N TYR A 251 -5.45 16.03 21.88
CA TYR A 251 -6.28 16.76 22.81
C TYR A 251 -7.57 17.27 22.16
N ALA A 252 -7.48 17.87 20.98
CA ALA A 252 -8.65 18.34 20.25
C ALA A 252 -9.62 17.18 19.91
N TYR A 253 -9.07 16.02 19.51
CA TYR A 253 -9.85 14.82 19.26
C TYR A 253 -10.57 14.33 20.52
N SER A 254 -9.83 14.17 21.64
CA SER A 254 -10.41 13.69 22.90
C SER A 254 -11.61 14.54 23.32
N LYS A 255 -11.50 15.85 23.22
CA LYS A 255 -12.58 16.79 23.62
C LYS A 255 -13.77 16.77 22.67
N LYS A 256 -13.53 16.82 21.37
CA LYS A 256 -14.63 16.94 20.39
C LYS A 256 -15.38 15.63 20.17
N TYR A 257 -14.70 14.51 20.34
CA TYR A 257 -15.31 13.19 20.24
C TYR A 257 -15.74 12.64 21.61
N LYS A 258 -15.38 13.33 22.72
CA LYS A 258 -15.58 12.85 24.10
C LYS A 258 -14.95 11.46 24.30
N ALA A 259 -13.77 11.28 23.69
CA ALA A 259 -13.11 10.00 23.70
C ALA A 259 -12.52 9.68 25.07
N ASN A 260 -12.72 8.44 25.52
CA ASN A 260 -12.15 7.92 26.76
C ASN A 260 -10.67 7.62 26.57
N GLU A 261 -10.31 7.16 25.38
CA GLU A 261 -8.94 6.79 25.01
C GLU A 261 -8.58 7.34 23.65
N VAL A 262 -7.33 7.75 23.51
CA VAL A 262 -6.72 8.16 22.26
C VAL A 262 -5.45 7.33 22.03
N TRP A 263 -5.36 6.68 20.90
CA TRP A 263 -4.22 5.85 20.52
C TRP A 263 -3.43 6.51 19.40
N VAL A 264 -2.13 6.72 19.61
CA VAL A 264 -1.22 7.19 18.57
C VAL A 264 -0.37 6.02 18.12
N LEU A 265 -0.53 5.64 16.86
CA LEU A 265 0.03 4.43 16.30
C LEU A 265 1.27 4.76 15.47
N TYR A 266 2.43 4.30 15.94
CA TYR A 266 3.72 4.48 15.27
C TYR A 266 4.21 3.15 14.70
N PRO A 267 4.95 3.13 13.57
CA PRO A 267 5.59 1.91 13.09
C PRO A 267 6.68 1.44 14.08
N ARG A 268 6.71 0.16 14.37
CA ARG A 268 7.76 -0.43 15.20
C ARG A 268 9.05 -0.53 14.39
N VAL A 269 10.00 0.31 14.70
CA VAL A 269 11.32 0.35 14.05
C VAL A 269 12.49 0.12 15.00
N ASN A 270 12.21 0.00 16.29
CA ASN A 270 13.20 -0.21 17.35
C ASN A 270 12.54 -0.90 18.57
N GLU A 271 13.33 -1.16 19.61
CA GLU A 271 12.88 -1.83 20.84
C GLU A 271 12.14 -0.90 21.84
N LEU A 272 11.52 0.18 21.36
CA LEU A 272 10.70 1.00 22.24
C LEU A 272 9.43 0.25 22.66
N GLU A 273 9.12 0.33 23.95
CA GLU A 273 7.91 -0.25 24.51
C GLU A 273 6.71 0.67 24.35
N ASN A 274 5.52 0.08 24.26
CA ASN A 274 4.27 0.80 24.31
C ASN A 274 4.13 1.55 25.63
N ARG A 275 3.49 2.74 25.59
CA ARG A 275 3.37 3.62 26.76
C ARG A 275 1.96 4.15 26.88
N ILE A 276 1.55 4.39 28.11
CA ILE A 276 0.33 5.11 28.44
C ILE A 276 0.75 6.42 29.13
N ILE A 277 0.24 7.53 28.62
CA ILE A 277 0.37 8.85 29.22
C ILE A 277 -1.02 9.44 29.41
N GLU A 278 -1.15 10.38 30.33
CA GLU A 278 -2.44 10.99 30.65
C GLU A 278 -2.34 12.51 30.48
N PHE A 279 -3.41 13.15 30.06
CA PHE A 279 -3.50 14.60 30.13
C PHE A 279 -3.55 15.02 31.62
N ARG A 280 -2.78 16.06 31.96
CA ARG A 280 -2.53 16.45 33.35
C ARG A 280 -3.81 16.71 34.17
N ASP A 281 -4.83 17.25 33.56
CA ASP A 281 -6.05 17.70 34.20
C ASP A 281 -7.30 16.90 33.75
N GLU A 282 -7.11 15.70 33.23
CA GLU A 282 -8.20 14.92 32.61
C GLU A 282 -7.99 13.41 32.72
N ASP A 283 -9.09 12.68 32.69
CA ASP A 283 -9.10 11.21 32.76
C ASP A 283 -8.84 10.52 31.41
N THR A 284 -8.70 11.30 30.30
CA THR A 284 -8.43 10.71 28.98
C THR A 284 -7.02 10.17 28.90
N LYS A 285 -6.91 8.89 28.56
CA LYS A 285 -5.62 8.21 28.38
C LYS A 285 -5.14 8.34 26.95
N ILE A 286 -3.84 8.60 26.80
CA ILE A 286 -3.16 8.55 25.51
C ILE A 286 -2.26 7.33 25.49
N HIS A 287 -2.49 6.45 24.54
CA HIS A 287 -1.70 5.27 24.31
C HIS A 287 -0.71 5.53 23.16
N ILE A 288 0.58 5.47 23.46
CA ILE A 288 1.64 5.46 22.45
C ILE A 288 1.91 4.00 22.13
N PHE A 289 1.50 3.56 20.95
CA PHE A 289 1.55 2.16 20.55
C PHE A 289 2.39 1.96 19.30
N PHE A 290 3.19 0.91 19.29
CA PHE A 290 4.05 0.56 18.18
C PHE A 290 3.48 -0.65 17.43
N VAL A 291 3.04 -0.39 16.19
CA VAL A 291 2.49 -1.42 15.31
C VAL A 291 3.63 -2.20 14.68
N ASP A 292 3.69 -3.49 14.93
CA ASP A 292 4.60 -4.39 14.23
C ASP A 292 4.00 -4.80 12.89
N VAL A 293 4.49 -4.17 11.84
CA VAL A 293 3.97 -4.39 10.48
C VAL A 293 4.43 -5.74 9.91
N SER A 294 5.37 -6.43 10.56
CA SER A 294 5.88 -7.73 10.12
C SER A 294 5.11 -8.94 10.66
N GLU A 295 4.31 -8.77 11.71
CA GLU A 295 3.65 -9.87 12.43
C GLU A 295 2.13 -9.98 12.19
N ILE A 296 1.51 -9.02 11.51
CA ILE A 296 0.04 -8.94 11.34
C ILE A 296 -0.55 -10.11 10.52
N GLU A 297 0.27 -10.94 9.90
CA GLU A 297 -0.21 -12.14 9.14
C GLU A 297 -0.59 -13.34 10.02
N LYS A 298 -0.52 -13.27 11.35
CA LYS A 298 -0.73 -14.43 12.23
C LYS A 298 -2.08 -14.50 12.95
N SER A 299 -2.98 -13.58 12.71
CA SER A 299 -4.32 -13.59 13.33
C SER A 299 -5.44 -13.87 12.33
#